data_9569d09359375cc9b446933caa5b4422
#
_entry.id   9569d09359375cc9b446933caa5b4422
#
_cell.length_a   1.000
_cell.length_b   1.000
_cell.length_c   1.000
_cell.angle_alpha   90.00
_cell.angle_beta   90.00
_cell.angle_gamma   90.00
#
_symmetry.space_group_name_H-M   'P 1'
#
loop_
_entity.id
_entity.type
_entity.pdbx_description
1 polymer ?
#
loop_
_entity_poly.entity_id
_entity_poly.type
_entity_poly.pdbx_seq_one_letter_code
_entity_poly.pdbx_strand_id
1 'polypeptide(L)'
;MSNTVTIEINSLRCHSFHGVMAQERKVGNMFEVTVHLRYPADDAVDFDRLDGTINYAEVCGVIQEVMSQPSDLLEHVCGRLRRHIIDRWPRIEGGRIRITKPAPPIPGVCIESVAVNLEW
;
A
#
# COMPACT_ATOMS: atom_id res chain seq x y z
N MET A 1 -19.25 -11.57 20.86
CA MET A 1 -18.39 -10.38 20.65
C MET A 1 -17.68 -10.47 19.33
N SER A 2 -17.67 -9.37 18.61
CA SER A 2 -16.91 -9.33 17.36
C SER A 2 -15.48 -8.91 17.62
N ASN A 3 -14.55 -9.52 16.87
CA ASN A 3 -13.13 -9.20 16.92
C ASN A 3 -12.72 -8.44 15.67
N THR A 4 -12.05 -7.32 15.85
CA THR A 4 -11.47 -6.55 14.77
C THR A 4 -9.96 -6.78 14.76
N VAL A 5 -9.43 -7.10 13.59
CA VAL A 5 -8.00 -7.36 13.40
C VAL A 5 -7.46 -6.30 12.46
N THR A 6 -6.23 -5.87 12.70
CA THR A 6 -5.48 -5.04 11.76
C THR A 6 -4.30 -5.85 11.24
N ILE A 7 -4.24 -6.02 9.93
CA ILE A 7 -3.04 -6.56 9.26
C ILE A 7 -2.15 -5.39 8.88
N GLU A 8 -0.86 -5.52 9.12
CA GLU A 8 0.15 -4.53 8.75
C GLU A 8 1.17 -5.17 7.83
N ILE A 9 1.25 -4.65 6.61
CA ILE A 9 2.29 -5.00 5.66
C ILE A 9 3.27 -3.83 5.65
N ASN A 10 4.48 -4.07 6.13
CA ASN A 10 5.43 -3.00 6.42
C ASN A 10 6.55 -2.96 5.38
N SER A 11 6.68 -1.83 4.71
CA SER A 11 7.80 -1.50 3.81
C SER A 11 8.01 -2.53 2.69
N LEU A 12 6.94 -2.87 1.98
CA LEU A 12 7.07 -3.67 0.76
C LEU A 12 7.77 -2.82 -0.29
N ARG A 13 8.92 -3.27 -0.76
CA ARG A 13 9.73 -2.54 -1.73
C ARG A 13 9.32 -2.86 -3.14
N CYS A 14 9.08 -1.81 -3.94
CA CYS A 14 8.73 -1.93 -5.34
C CYS A 14 9.55 -0.94 -6.17
N HIS A 15 10.23 -1.42 -7.20
CA HIS A 15 10.81 -0.51 -8.19
C HIS A 15 9.68 -0.10 -9.13
N SER A 16 9.39 1.19 -9.17
CA SER A 16 8.23 1.73 -9.89
C SER A 16 8.59 3.05 -10.58
N PHE A 17 7.71 3.47 -11.48
CA PHE A 17 7.97 4.61 -12.38
C PHE A 17 7.00 5.76 -12.11
N HIS A 18 6.65 5.97 -10.86
CA HIS A 18 5.77 7.08 -10.47
C HIS A 18 6.53 8.39 -10.40
N GLY A 19 5.91 9.47 -10.84
CA GLY A 19 6.47 10.81 -10.72
C GLY A 19 6.03 11.71 -11.85
N VAL A 20 6.15 13.02 -11.63
CA VAL A 20 5.79 14.06 -12.62
C VAL A 20 6.94 14.36 -13.56
N MET A 21 8.18 14.08 -13.16
CA MET A 21 9.37 14.36 -13.98
C MET A 21 9.64 13.23 -14.96
N ALA A 22 10.04 13.60 -16.17
CA ALA A 22 10.35 12.61 -17.21
C ALA A 22 11.41 11.60 -16.75
N GLN A 23 12.41 12.06 -16.01
CA GLN A 23 13.47 11.20 -15.49
C GLN A 23 12.91 10.13 -14.56
N GLU A 24 11.97 10.49 -13.67
CA GLU A 24 11.34 9.56 -12.75
C GLU A 24 10.53 8.49 -13.50
N ARG A 25 9.87 8.87 -14.58
CA ARG A 25 9.06 7.98 -15.42
C ARG A 25 9.92 7.03 -16.24
N LYS A 26 11.13 7.44 -16.57
CA LYS A 26 12.04 6.67 -17.43
C LYS A 26 12.94 5.73 -16.62
N VAL A 27 13.53 6.21 -15.55
CA VAL A 27 14.51 5.47 -14.75
C VAL A 27 13.83 4.74 -13.60
N GLY A 28 12.78 5.33 -13.03
CA GLY A 28 12.08 4.78 -11.86
C GLY A 28 12.83 5.04 -10.57
N ASN A 29 12.27 4.51 -9.50
CA ASN A 29 12.84 4.61 -8.17
C ASN A 29 12.36 3.44 -7.33
N MET A 30 13.04 3.18 -6.22
CA MET A 30 12.59 2.21 -5.24
C MET A 30 11.60 2.88 -4.30
N PHE A 31 10.37 2.38 -4.26
CA PHE A 31 9.34 2.85 -3.33
C PHE A 31 9.12 1.84 -2.23
N GLU A 32 8.72 2.30 -1.06
CA GLU A 32 8.30 1.44 0.04
C GLU A 32 6.82 1.65 0.29
N VAL A 33 6.06 0.57 0.31
CA VAL A 33 4.61 0.60 0.52
C VAL A 33 4.29 -0.07 1.85
N THR A 34 3.60 0.65 2.71
CA THR A 34 3.09 0.12 3.98
C THR A 34 1.57 0.20 3.94
N VAL A 35 0.91 -0.92 4.25
CA VAL A 35 -0.55 -1.02 4.20
C VAL A 35 -1.05 -1.59 5.54
N HIS A 36 -1.97 -0.88 6.17
CA HIS A 36 -2.69 -1.35 7.34
C HIS A 36 -4.16 -1.53 6.96
N LEU A 37 -4.72 -2.70 7.26
CA LEU A 37 -6.11 -3.02 6.91
C LEU A 37 -6.83 -3.53 8.16
N ARG A 38 -7.95 -2.88 8.50
CA ARG A 38 -8.78 -3.26 9.64
C ARG A 38 -10.05 -3.94 9.15
N TYR A 39 -10.33 -5.12 9.70
CA TYR A 39 -11.49 -5.90 9.27
C TYR A 39 -11.93 -6.87 10.38
N PRO A 40 -13.21 -7.33 10.35
CA PRO A 40 -13.66 -8.34 11.29
C PRO A 40 -13.08 -9.70 10.92
N ALA A 41 -12.60 -10.44 11.91
CA ALA A 41 -11.93 -11.72 11.67
C ALA A 41 -12.21 -12.72 12.83
N ASP A 42 -13.48 -12.86 13.20
CA ASP A 42 -13.86 -13.71 14.32
C ASP A 42 -13.43 -15.17 14.13
N ASP A 43 -13.67 -15.72 12.94
CA ASP A 43 -13.34 -17.12 12.67
C ASP A 43 -11.83 -17.39 12.69
N ALA A 44 -11.04 -16.42 12.21
CA ALA A 44 -9.58 -16.55 12.26
C ALA A 44 -9.06 -16.48 13.69
N VAL A 45 -9.61 -15.57 14.50
CA VAL A 45 -9.19 -15.37 15.89
C VAL A 45 -9.60 -16.55 16.76
N ASP A 46 -10.85 -16.99 16.64
CA ASP A 46 -11.42 -17.97 17.55
C ASP A 46 -11.21 -19.41 17.09
N PHE A 47 -11.12 -19.68 15.79
CA PHE A 47 -11.16 -21.03 15.23
C PHE A 47 -10.00 -21.37 14.30
N ASP A 48 -9.01 -20.49 14.15
CA ASP A 48 -7.80 -20.72 13.33
C ASP A 48 -8.16 -21.06 11.86
N ARG A 49 -9.09 -20.32 11.28
CA ARG A 49 -9.59 -20.57 9.94
C ARG A 49 -9.06 -19.52 8.95
N LEU A 50 -8.33 -19.98 7.94
CA LEU A 50 -7.77 -19.10 6.91
C LEU A 50 -8.87 -18.38 6.11
N ASP A 51 -9.99 -19.04 5.83
CA ASP A 51 -11.11 -18.42 5.11
C ASP A 51 -11.82 -17.33 5.92
N GLY A 52 -11.54 -17.24 7.22
CA GLY A 52 -12.04 -16.18 8.09
C GLY A 52 -11.16 -14.94 8.14
N THR A 53 -10.13 -14.86 7.31
CA THR A 53 -9.19 -13.74 7.33
C THR A 53 -8.83 -13.28 5.91
N ILE A 54 -7.98 -12.27 5.83
CA ILE A 54 -7.40 -11.80 4.57
C ILE A 54 -5.99 -12.38 4.47
N ASN A 55 -5.72 -13.07 3.37
CA ASN A 55 -4.40 -13.63 3.12
C ASN A 55 -3.44 -12.51 2.71
N TYR A 56 -2.49 -12.18 3.56
CA TYR A 56 -1.56 -11.06 3.31
C TYR A 56 -0.67 -11.30 2.08
N ALA A 57 -0.41 -12.54 1.71
CA ALA A 57 0.35 -12.82 0.48
C ALA A 57 -0.41 -12.36 -0.76
N GLU A 58 -1.74 -12.50 -0.76
CA GLU A 58 -2.58 -11.99 -1.85
C GLU A 58 -2.59 -10.47 -1.87
N VAL A 59 -2.58 -9.83 -0.70
CA VAL A 59 -2.51 -8.36 -0.60
C VAL A 59 -1.19 -7.88 -1.21
N CYS A 60 -0.08 -8.54 -0.90
CA CYS A 60 1.21 -8.20 -1.50
C CYS A 60 1.17 -8.29 -3.03
N GLY A 61 0.51 -9.31 -3.56
CA GLY A 61 0.33 -9.47 -5.01
C GLY A 61 -0.43 -8.30 -5.63
N VAL A 62 -1.51 -7.87 -4.99
CA VAL A 62 -2.30 -6.71 -5.45
C VAL A 62 -1.45 -5.43 -5.41
N ILE A 63 -0.69 -5.22 -4.34
CA ILE A 63 0.19 -4.06 -4.23
C ILE A 63 1.20 -4.04 -5.38
N GLN A 64 1.86 -5.16 -5.63
CA GLN A 64 2.86 -5.26 -6.71
C GLN A 64 2.25 -4.97 -8.08
N GLU A 65 1.06 -5.50 -8.34
CA GLU A 65 0.35 -5.27 -9.60
C GLU A 65 0.01 -3.79 -9.80
N VAL A 66 -0.56 -3.15 -8.78
CA VAL A 66 -0.91 -1.72 -8.84
C VAL A 66 0.35 -0.87 -9.00
N MET A 67 1.42 -1.19 -8.26
CA MET A 67 2.67 -0.43 -8.32
C MET A 67 3.37 -0.56 -9.68
N SER A 68 3.06 -1.58 -10.46
CA SER A 68 3.64 -1.75 -11.80
C SER A 68 3.10 -0.76 -12.84
N GLN A 69 1.98 -0.08 -12.55
CA GLN A 69 1.38 0.91 -13.42
C GLN A 69 1.72 2.30 -12.91
N PRO A 70 2.37 3.16 -13.72
CA PRO A 70 2.82 4.46 -13.24
C PRO A 70 1.67 5.46 -13.05
N SER A 71 1.83 6.33 -12.06
CA SER A 71 1.01 7.53 -11.87
C SER A 71 1.93 8.72 -11.64
N ASP A 72 1.44 9.91 -11.94
CA ASP A 72 2.20 11.13 -11.69
C ASP A 72 2.34 11.43 -10.20
N LEU A 73 1.27 11.21 -9.44
CA LEU A 73 1.19 11.57 -8.03
C LEU A 73 1.10 10.34 -7.14
N LEU A 74 1.83 10.34 -6.04
CA LEU A 74 1.74 9.26 -5.04
C LEU A 74 0.36 9.18 -4.40
N GLU A 75 -0.32 10.31 -4.25
CA GLU A 75 -1.71 10.37 -3.78
C GLU A 75 -2.63 9.54 -4.68
N HIS A 76 -2.44 9.62 -5.98
CA HIS A 76 -3.21 8.85 -6.95
C HIS A 76 -2.90 7.35 -6.85
N VAL A 77 -1.64 7.01 -6.65
CA VAL A 77 -1.24 5.61 -6.43
C VAL A 77 -1.93 5.06 -5.18
N CYS A 78 -1.94 5.84 -4.08
CA CYS A 78 -2.65 5.46 -2.85
C CYS A 78 -4.13 5.19 -3.12
N GLY A 79 -4.77 6.06 -3.89
CA GLY A 79 -6.19 5.89 -4.25
C GLY A 79 -6.45 4.65 -5.09
N ARG A 80 -5.55 4.33 -6.02
CA ARG A 80 -5.63 3.11 -6.83
C ARG A 80 -5.44 1.86 -5.97
N LEU A 81 -4.47 1.88 -5.07
CA LEU A 81 -4.25 0.78 -4.13
C LEU A 81 -5.50 0.55 -3.26
N ARG A 82 -6.06 1.61 -2.68
CA ARG A 82 -7.27 1.50 -1.87
C ARG A 82 -8.40 0.87 -2.66
N ARG A 83 -8.65 1.36 -3.88
CA ARG A 83 -9.74 0.85 -4.72
C ARG A 83 -9.59 -0.63 -4.99
N HIS A 84 -8.42 -1.06 -5.42
CA HIS A 84 -8.18 -2.48 -5.72
C HIS A 84 -8.31 -3.36 -4.48
N ILE A 85 -7.82 -2.88 -3.34
CA ILE A 85 -7.89 -3.63 -2.08
C ILE A 85 -9.34 -3.75 -1.60
N ILE A 86 -10.10 -2.65 -1.61
CA ILE A 86 -11.49 -2.66 -1.15
C ILE A 86 -12.38 -3.50 -2.09
N ASP A 87 -12.14 -3.42 -3.39
CA ASP A 87 -12.90 -4.21 -4.36
C ASP A 87 -12.66 -5.71 -4.15
N ARG A 88 -11.44 -6.10 -3.82
CA ARG A 88 -11.07 -7.49 -3.59
C ARG A 88 -11.56 -7.98 -2.22
N TRP A 89 -11.51 -7.14 -1.20
CA TRP A 89 -11.89 -7.47 0.17
C TRP A 89 -12.87 -6.44 0.73
N PRO A 90 -14.16 -6.51 0.33
CA PRO A 90 -15.14 -5.48 0.72
C PRO A 90 -15.44 -5.42 2.22
N ARG A 91 -15.05 -6.43 3.00
CA ARG A 91 -15.26 -6.43 4.44
C ARG A 91 -14.26 -5.55 5.21
N ILE A 92 -13.28 -4.97 4.53
CA ILE A 92 -12.36 -4.04 5.18
C ILE A 92 -13.12 -2.81 5.63
N GLU A 93 -13.00 -2.49 6.93
CA GLU A 93 -13.71 -1.38 7.55
C GLU A 93 -12.95 -0.07 7.48
N GLY A 94 -11.64 -0.13 7.37
CA GLY A 94 -10.78 1.03 7.29
C GLY A 94 -9.34 0.61 7.12
N GLY A 95 -8.47 1.59 6.89
CA GLY A 95 -7.07 1.29 6.72
C GLY A 95 -6.21 2.50 6.50
N ARG A 96 -4.97 2.25 6.21
CA ARG A 96 -3.96 3.27 5.93
C ARG A 96 -2.99 2.72 4.89
N ILE A 97 -2.68 3.57 3.93
CA ILE A 97 -1.66 3.27 2.91
C ILE A 97 -0.61 4.36 2.99
N ARG A 98 0.65 3.97 3.12
CA ARG A 98 1.78 4.89 3.13
C ARG A 98 2.73 4.50 2.00
N ILE A 99 3.04 5.45 1.13
CA ILE A 99 4.05 5.26 0.10
C ILE A 99 5.20 6.20 0.40
N THR A 100 6.39 5.64 0.56
CA THR A 100 7.62 6.36 0.83
C THR A 100 8.50 6.34 -0.40
N LYS A 101 8.98 7.52 -0.80
CA LYS A 101 9.99 7.69 -1.83
C LYS A 101 11.31 8.03 -1.13
N PRO A 102 12.25 7.08 -1.03
CA PRO A 102 13.57 7.37 -0.44
C PRO A 102 14.38 8.26 -1.38
N ALA A 103 15.15 9.17 -0.79
CA ALA A 103 16.08 10.06 -1.50
C ALA A 103 15.44 10.69 -2.75
N PRO A 104 14.35 11.47 -2.61
CA PRO A 104 13.71 12.08 -3.77
C PRO A 104 14.66 13.08 -4.46
N PRO A 105 14.58 13.20 -5.80
CA PRO A 105 15.52 14.07 -6.55
C PRO A 105 15.11 15.55 -6.46
N ILE A 106 15.33 16.17 -5.33
CA ILE A 106 15.06 17.60 -5.11
C ILE A 106 16.39 18.35 -5.09
N PRO A 107 16.68 19.18 -6.11
CA PRO A 107 17.96 19.88 -6.19
C PRO A 107 18.17 20.81 -4.96
N GLY A 108 19.36 20.75 -4.37
CA GLY A 108 19.74 21.59 -3.27
C GLY A 108 19.14 21.22 -1.93
N VAL A 109 18.41 20.08 -1.85
CA VAL A 109 17.77 19.62 -0.62
C VAL A 109 18.36 18.27 -0.23
N CYS A 110 18.83 18.17 1.01
CA CYS A 110 19.28 16.92 1.60
C CYS A 110 18.16 16.37 2.49
N ILE A 111 17.44 15.38 2.01
CA ILE A 111 16.28 14.81 2.69
C ILE A 111 16.32 13.28 2.58
N GLU A 112 15.99 12.60 3.67
CA GLU A 112 16.00 11.14 3.71
C GLU A 112 14.90 10.55 2.83
N SER A 113 13.68 11.03 2.99
CA SER A 113 12.55 10.50 2.24
C SER A 113 11.37 11.47 2.25
N VAL A 114 10.43 11.22 1.34
CA VAL A 114 9.11 11.85 1.33
C VAL A 114 8.08 10.73 1.36
N ALA A 115 7.02 10.92 2.13
CA ALA A 115 5.95 9.93 2.20
C ALA A 115 4.59 10.59 2.08
N VAL A 116 3.66 9.84 1.47
CA VAL A 116 2.25 10.20 1.39
C VAL A 116 1.45 9.13 2.11
N ASN A 117 0.51 9.55 2.95
CA ASN A 117 -0.38 8.67 3.70
C ASN A 117 -1.81 8.93 3.30
N LEU A 118 -2.56 7.87 3.04
CA LEU A 118 -4.00 7.90 2.81
C LEU A 118 -4.66 7.04 3.88
N GLU A 119 -5.62 7.63 4.60
CA GLU A 119 -6.39 6.91 5.62
C GLU A 119 -7.87 6.95 5.28
N TRP A 120 -8.58 5.90 5.62
CA TRP A 120 -10.05 5.86 5.41
C TRP A 120 -10.71 4.96 6.45
#